data_3b8de8f022c7da8431fcee9ef6eccdd0
#
_entry.id   3b8de8f022c7da8431fcee9ef6eccdd0
#
_cell.length_a   1.000
_cell.length_b   1.000
_cell.length_c   1.000
_cell.angle_alpha   90.00
_cell.angle_beta   90.00
_cell.angle_gamma   90.00
#
_symmetry.space_group_name_H-M   'P 1'
#
loop_
_entity.id
_entity.type
_entity.pdbx_description
1 polymer ?
#
loop_
_entity_poly.entity_id
_entity_poly.type
_entity_poly.pdbx_seq_one_letter_code
_entity_poly.pdbx_strand_id
1 'polypeptide(L)'
;SIFLNDKFLPNQTLLAENYYYQKKNELSKNIYQSLKSIGPVYSWHASKSIAKILSDERGKKYSVSSLENEFNLLSNPNFEHYYELANFYKDNGYFEKSIKYYSLALSEIKKDHFLVPKILDRRGTSFERIGDWENAEKDLIKSLEILPDQAHVLNYLAYSWIDQGINVDEGLEMLKKADKLRENDGYIIDSLGWAYYVKENYSEAELFLQKAVELLPLDPIINDHYADTLWMLNKNIQARYLWKYILKLDDTKQKLKDTISKKLIFGITKKL
;
A
#
# COMPACT_ATOMS: atom_id res chain seq x y z
N SER A 1 -31.23 -21.88 -7.36
CA SER A 1 -31.60 -20.47 -7.27
C SER A 1 -31.87 -20.15 -5.82
N ILE A 2 -30.99 -19.43 -5.19
CA ILE A 2 -31.24 -18.84 -3.88
C ILE A 2 -32.25 -17.72 -4.17
N PHE A 3 -33.47 -17.90 -3.70
CA PHE A 3 -34.45 -16.81 -3.65
C PHE A 3 -33.89 -15.76 -2.69
N LEU A 4 -33.20 -14.76 -3.24
CA LEU A 4 -32.74 -13.60 -2.51
C LEU A 4 -34.00 -12.84 -2.10
N ASN A 5 -34.27 -12.80 -0.79
CA ASN A 5 -35.29 -11.89 -0.28
C ASN A 5 -34.78 -10.46 -0.58
N ASP A 6 -35.42 -9.78 -1.52
CA ASP A 6 -35.05 -8.43 -2.01
C ASP A 6 -34.98 -7.40 -0.86
N LYS A 7 -35.61 -7.70 0.27
CA LYS A 7 -35.61 -6.86 1.47
C LYS A 7 -34.50 -7.21 2.47
N PHE A 8 -33.72 -8.28 2.23
CA PHE A 8 -32.63 -8.64 3.11
C PHE A 8 -31.43 -7.73 2.85
N LEU A 9 -31.08 -6.87 3.81
CA LEU A 9 -30.09 -5.79 3.67
C LEU A 9 -28.70 -6.23 3.18
N PRO A 10 -28.12 -7.35 3.65
CA PRO A 10 -26.89 -7.88 3.08
C PRO A 10 -26.98 -8.20 1.59
N ASN A 11 -28.12 -8.68 1.11
CA ASN A 11 -28.32 -8.95 -0.31
C ASN A 11 -28.37 -7.67 -1.14
N GLN A 12 -28.98 -6.60 -0.62
CA GLN A 12 -28.99 -5.31 -1.31
C GLN A 12 -27.58 -4.70 -1.38
N THR A 13 -26.78 -4.82 -0.33
CA THR A 13 -25.37 -4.40 -0.36
C THR A 13 -24.58 -5.15 -1.43
N LEU A 14 -24.68 -6.49 -1.45
CA LEU A 14 -24.02 -7.32 -2.48
C LEU A 14 -24.51 -7.01 -3.89
N LEU A 15 -25.80 -6.72 -4.06
CA LEU A 15 -26.37 -6.34 -5.35
C LEU A 15 -25.79 -4.98 -5.81
N ALA A 16 -25.71 -4.01 -4.91
CA ALA A 16 -25.12 -2.71 -5.20
C ALA A 16 -23.64 -2.82 -5.58
N GLU A 17 -22.86 -3.64 -4.84
CA GLU A 17 -21.47 -3.94 -5.17
C GLU A 17 -21.34 -4.59 -6.55
N ASN A 18 -22.18 -5.57 -6.86
CA ASN A 18 -22.20 -6.24 -8.16
C ASN A 18 -22.47 -5.24 -9.30
N TYR A 19 -23.44 -4.34 -9.14
CA TYR A 19 -23.68 -3.27 -10.12
C TYR A 19 -22.48 -2.35 -10.28
N TYR A 20 -21.77 -2.00 -9.21
CA TYR A 20 -20.56 -1.21 -9.28
C TYR A 20 -19.46 -1.92 -10.11
N TYR A 21 -19.20 -3.21 -9.87
CA TYR A 21 -18.23 -3.98 -10.67
C TYR A 21 -18.65 -4.13 -12.13
N GLN A 22 -19.96 -4.15 -12.42
CA GLN A 22 -20.48 -4.13 -13.78
C GLN A 22 -20.45 -2.72 -14.42
N LYS A 23 -19.88 -1.71 -13.74
CA LYS A 23 -19.91 -0.30 -14.19
C LYS A 23 -21.31 0.31 -14.32
N LYS A 24 -22.32 -0.27 -13.67
CA LYS A 24 -23.69 0.23 -13.60
C LYS A 24 -23.85 1.15 -12.39
N ASN A 25 -23.08 2.25 -12.37
CA ASN A 25 -22.90 3.11 -11.21
C ASN A 25 -24.22 3.73 -10.69
N GLU A 26 -25.12 4.15 -11.60
CA GLU A 26 -26.40 4.72 -11.19
C GLU A 26 -27.28 3.72 -10.43
N LEU A 27 -27.36 2.47 -10.89
CA LEU A 27 -28.11 1.42 -10.19
C LEU A 27 -27.50 1.15 -8.81
N SER A 28 -26.17 1.07 -8.73
CA SER A 28 -25.44 0.90 -7.48
C SER A 28 -25.73 2.04 -6.50
N LYS A 29 -25.60 3.31 -6.94
CA LYS A 29 -25.88 4.49 -6.12
C LYS A 29 -27.32 4.52 -5.61
N ASN A 30 -28.30 4.19 -6.45
CA ASN A 30 -29.72 4.19 -6.05
C ASN A 30 -29.97 3.20 -4.92
N ILE A 31 -29.36 2.00 -4.96
CA ILE A 31 -29.49 1.03 -3.86
C ILE A 31 -28.80 1.56 -2.60
N TYR A 32 -27.57 2.08 -2.69
CA TYR A 32 -26.89 2.65 -1.53
C TYR A 32 -27.65 3.86 -0.94
N GLN A 33 -28.27 4.70 -1.75
CA GLN A 33 -29.11 5.79 -1.26
C GLN A 33 -30.33 5.29 -0.49
N SER A 34 -30.96 4.21 -0.95
CA SER A 34 -32.06 3.59 -0.18
C SER A 34 -31.58 2.99 1.15
N LEU A 35 -30.37 2.41 1.18
CA LEU A 35 -29.79 1.87 2.39
C LEU A 35 -29.47 2.96 3.44
N LYS A 36 -29.13 4.16 3.03
CA LYS A 36 -28.88 5.30 3.93
C LYS A 36 -30.06 5.63 4.82
N SER A 37 -31.28 5.41 4.37
CA SER A 37 -32.50 5.71 5.14
C SER A 37 -32.85 4.68 6.20
N ILE A 38 -32.15 3.54 6.25
CA ILE A 38 -32.52 2.40 7.12
C ILE A 38 -31.99 2.55 8.54
N GLY A 39 -30.81 3.19 8.71
CA GLY A 39 -30.23 3.41 10.03
C GLY A 39 -28.75 3.80 9.96
N PRO A 40 -28.16 4.26 11.10
CA PRO A 40 -26.83 4.86 11.13
C PRO A 40 -25.73 3.98 10.56
N VAL A 41 -25.72 2.67 10.88
CA VAL A 41 -24.71 1.70 10.40
C VAL A 41 -24.75 1.56 8.89
N TYR A 42 -25.96 1.41 8.33
CA TYR A 42 -26.11 1.31 6.87
C TYR A 42 -25.87 2.63 6.16
N SER A 43 -26.26 3.75 6.81
CA SER A 43 -26.02 5.09 6.28
C SER A 43 -24.54 5.35 6.08
N TRP A 44 -23.69 5.06 7.04
CA TRP A 44 -22.24 5.26 6.94
C TRP A 44 -21.61 4.35 5.89
N HIS A 45 -21.94 3.05 5.88
CA HIS A 45 -21.46 2.11 4.88
C HIS A 45 -21.86 2.53 3.46
N ALA A 46 -23.10 2.91 3.25
CA ALA A 46 -23.59 3.38 1.97
C ALA A 46 -22.89 4.66 1.52
N SER A 47 -22.65 5.61 2.43
CA SER A 47 -21.93 6.86 2.13
C SER A 47 -20.49 6.60 1.66
N LYS A 48 -19.77 5.66 2.29
CA LYS A 48 -18.44 5.24 1.83
C LYS A 48 -18.49 4.63 0.43
N SER A 49 -19.44 3.75 0.18
CA SER A 49 -19.60 3.09 -1.12
C SER A 49 -19.96 4.08 -2.22
N ILE A 50 -20.87 5.03 -1.95
CA ILE A 50 -21.18 6.13 -2.86
C ILE A 50 -19.93 6.99 -3.12
N ALA A 51 -19.18 7.34 -2.10
CA ALA A 51 -17.95 8.11 -2.24
C ALA A 51 -16.92 7.40 -3.14
N LYS A 52 -16.80 6.07 -3.03
CA LYS A 52 -15.94 5.26 -3.92
C LYS A 52 -16.40 5.37 -5.38
N ILE A 53 -17.70 5.24 -5.65
CA ILE A 53 -18.26 5.41 -7.00
C ILE A 53 -17.99 6.82 -7.54
N LEU A 54 -18.17 7.82 -6.69
CA LEU A 54 -17.92 9.23 -7.06
C LEU A 54 -16.43 9.50 -7.36
N SER A 55 -15.50 8.74 -6.76
CA SER A 55 -14.09 8.84 -7.10
C SER A 55 -13.82 8.47 -8.56
N ASP A 56 -14.49 7.42 -9.04
CA ASP A 56 -14.37 6.98 -10.44
C ASP A 56 -15.04 7.94 -11.42
N GLU A 57 -16.17 8.55 -11.02
CA GLU A 57 -16.98 9.41 -11.90
C GLU A 57 -16.48 10.87 -11.94
N ARG A 58 -16.09 11.42 -10.80
CA ARG A 58 -15.83 12.85 -10.59
C ARG A 58 -14.47 13.17 -10.01
N GLY A 59 -13.69 12.12 -9.74
CA GLY A 59 -12.35 12.23 -9.19
C GLY A 59 -12.29 12.33 -7.66
N LYS A 60 -11.08 12.09 -7.15
CA LYS A 60 -10.78 11.93 -5.72
C LYS A 60 -11.21 13.11 -4.85
N LYS A 61 -11.01 14.34 -5.31
CA LYS A 61 -11.35 15.55 -4.53
C LYS A 61 -12.83 15.62 -4.23
N TYR A 62 -13.69 15.36 -5.23
CA TYR A 62 -15.14 15.37 -5.06
C TYR A 62 -15.60 14.25 -4.14
N SER A 63 -15.07 13.07 -4.32
CA SER A 63 -15.33 11.90 -3.49
C SER A 63 -15.00 12.15 -2.01
N VAL A 64 -13.83 12.71 -1.74
CA VAL A 64 -13.39 13.05 -0.36
C VAL A 64 -14.32 14.08 0.26
N SER A 65 -14.64 15.17 -0.44
CA SER A 65 -15.56 16.19 0.09
C SER A 65 -16.96 15.62 0.37
N SER A 66 -17.43 14.71 -0.47
CA SER A 66 -18.72 14.03 -0.26
C SER A 66 -18.72 13.21 1.03
N LEU A 67 -17.67 12.41 1.28
CA LEU A 67 -17.61 11.60 2.50
C LEU A 67 -17.36 12.45 3.76
N GLU A 68 -16.60 13.54 3.66
CA GLU A 68 -16.42 14.50 4.76
C GLU A 68 -17.76 15.11 5.21
N ASN A 69 -18.60 15.49 4.25
CA ASN A 69 -19.92 16.03 4.56
C ASN A 69 -20.78 15.01 5.30
N GLU A 70 -20.77 13.75 4.88
CA GLU A 70 -21.50 12.67 5.55
C GLU A 70 -20.97 12.40 6.96
N PHE A 71 -19.63 12.43 7.12
CA PHE A 71 -19.00 12.27 8.43
C PHE A 71 -19.39 13.39 9.39
N ASN A 72 -19.47 14.62 8.93
CA ASN A 72 -19.85 15.78 9.75
C ASN A 72 -21.32 15.74 10.19
N LEU A 73 -22.16 14.92 9.58
CA LEU A 73 -23.54 14.69 9.99
C LEU A 73 -23.69 13.63 11.08
N LEU A 74 -22.61 12.89 11.43
CA LEU A 74 -22.64 11.89 12.49
C LEU A 74 -22.73 12.58 13.86
N SER A 75 -23.74 12.21 14.66
CA SER A 75 -23.94 12.78 16.01
C SER A 75 -22.86 12.33 16.99
N ASN A 76 -22.41 11.07 16.89
CA ASN A 76 -21.44 10.47 17.79
C ASN A 76 -20.49 9.55 16.98
N PRO A 77 -19.50 10.11 16.25
CA PRO A 77 -18.52 9.27 15.59
C PRO A 77 -17.68 8.54 16.65
N ASN A 78 -17.39 7.26 16.41
CA ASN A 78 -16.58 6.40 17.26
C ASN A 78 -15.27 6.00 16.53
N PHE A 79 -14.43 5.18 17.18
CA PHE A 79 -13.15 4.77 16.61
C PHE A 79 -13.27 4.10 15.23
N GLU A 80 -14.35 3.38 14.97
CA GLU A 80 -14.58 2.73 13.67
C GLU A 80 -14.79 3.76 12.56
N HIS A 81 -15.59 4.78 12.83
CA HIS A 81 -15.82 5.88 11.89
C HIS A 81 -14.51 6.64 11.59
N TYR A 82 -13.71 6.93 12.63
CA TYR A 82 -12.41 7.56 12.46
C TYR A 82 -11.45 6.70 11.65
N TYR A 83 -11.38 5.40 11.97
CA TYR A 83 -10.52 4.44 11.25
C TYR A 83 -10.89 4.31 9.77
N GLU A 84 -12.17 4.20 9.48
CA GLU A 84 -12.65 4.06 8.10
C GLU A 84 -12.47 5.33 7.27
N LEU A 85 -12.71 6.51 7.88
CA LEU A 85 -12.44 7.79 7.23
C LEU A 85 -10.94 7.99 7.01
N ALA A 86 -10.10 7.59 7.97
CA ALA A 86 -8.64 7.62 7.82
C ALA A 86 -8.16 6.74 6.64
N ASN A 87 -8.71 5.52 6.52
CA ASN A 87 -8.45 4.66 5.36
C ASN A 87 -8.82 5.35 4.06
N PHE A 88 -10.00 5.96 4.01
CA PHE A 88 -10.47 6.64 2.82
C PHE A 88 -9.56 7.81 2.41
N TYR A 89 -9.09 8.60 3.38
CA TYR A 89 -8.10 9.65 3.13
C TYR A 89 -6.78 9.08 2.60
N LYS A 90 -6.24 8.02 3.25
CA LYS A 90 -5.01 7.36 2.84
C LYS A 90 -5.09 6.86 1.41
N ASP A 91 -6.17 6.15 1.05
CA ASP A 91 -6.37 5.56 -0.26
C ASP A 91 -6.52 6.63 -1.37
N ASN A 92 -6.94 7.83 -1.00
CA ASN A 92 -7.04 8.98 -1.90
C ASN A 92 -5.80 9.91 -1.87
N GLY A 93 -4.77 9.60 -1.06
CA GLY A 93 -3.52 10.34 -1.00
C GLY A 93 -3.53 11.57 -0.09
N TYR A 94 -4.51 11.70 0.80
CA TYR A 94 -4.62 12.77 1.80
C TYR A 94 -3.98 12.33 3.13
N PHE A 95 -2.66 12.15 3.12
CA PHE A 95 -1.93 11.50 4.21
C PHE A 95 -1.97 12.25 5.53
N GLU A 96 -1.87 13.58 5.56
CA GLU A 96 -1.97 14.38 6.78
C GLU A 96 -3.35 14.20 7.45
N LYS A 97 -4.42 14.20 6.65
CA LYS A 97 -5.76 13.93 7.16
C LYS A 97 -5.88 12.50 7.68
N SER A 98 -5.32 11.53 6.97
CA SER A 98 -5.34 10.12 7.40
C SER A 98 -4.64 9.94 8.75
N ILE A 99 -3.47 10.55 8.96
CA ILE A 99 -2.72 10.54 10.23
C ILE A 99 -3.58 11.10 11.38
N LYS A 100 -4.22 12.26 11.14
CA LYS A 100 -5.12 12.86 12.13
C LYS A 100 -6.22 11.88 12.58
N TYR A 101 -6.91 11.27 11.62
CA TYR A 101 -8.05 10.40 11.92
C TYR A 101 -7.64 9.02 12.45
N TYR A 102 -6.49 8.46 12.04
CA TYR A 102 -5.91 7.29 12.71
C TYR A 102 -5.54 7.59 14.16
N SER A 103 -5.01 8.79 14.45
CA SER A 103 -4.69 9.20 15.81
C SER A 103 -5.93 9.33 16.68
N LEU A 104 -7.05 9.86 16.15
CA LEU A 104 -8.34 9.87 16.83
C LEU A 104 -8.85 8.46 17.07
N ALA A 105 -8.77 7.56 16.09
CA ALA A 105 -9.16 6.16 16.27
C ALA A 105 -8.35 5.49 17.39
N LEU A 106 -7.02 5.71 17.43
CA LEU A 106 -6.14 5.17 18.47
C LEU A 106 -6.40 5.75 19.85
N SER A 107 -6.92 6.98 19.96
CA SER A 107 -7.26 7.59 21.26
C SER A 107 -8.53 7.03 21.88
N GLU A 108 -9.44 6.47 21.08
CA GLU A 108 -10.72 5.95 21.56
C GLU A 108 -10.77 4.42 21.67
N ILE A 109 -9.91 3.72 20.92
CA ILE A 109 -9.86 2.27 20.92
C ILE A 109 -9.08 1.75 22.14
N LYS A 110 -9.49 0.60 22.70
CA LYS A 110 -8.72 -0.06 23.76
C LYS A 110 -7.36 -0.51 23.23
N LYS A 111 -6.32 -0.37 24.07
CA LYS A 111 -4.92 -0.67 23.67
C LYS A 111 -4.69 -2.13 23.23
N ASP A 112 -5.47 -3.06 23.75
CA ASP A 112 -5.43 -4.49 23.46
C ASP A 112 -6.37 -4.92 22.32
N HIS A 113 -7.02 -3.97 21.68
CA HIS A 113 -7.93 -4.27 20.57
C HIS A 113 -7.17 -4.75 19.33
N PHE A 114 -7.67 -5.79 18.68
CA PHE A 114 -7.01 -6.46 17.54
C PHE A 114 -6.73 -5.55 16.33
N LEU A 115 -7.42 -4.42 16.19
CA LEU A 115 -7.17 -3.43 15.12
C LEU A 115 -6.00 -2.49 15.41
N VAL A 116 -5.51 -2.38 16.65
CA VAL A 116 -4.44 -1.44 17.01
C VAL A 116 -3.19 -1.63 16.14
N PRO A 117 -2.64 -2.86 15.95
CA PRO A 117 -1.49 -3.05 15.07
C PRO A 117 -1.74 -2.56 13.65
N LYS A 118 -2.92 -2.85 13.10
CA LYS A 118 -3.29 -2.44 11.74
C LYS A 118 -3.46 -0.92 11.60
N ILE A 119 -3.96 -0.24 12.63
CA ILE A 119 -4.08 1.22 12.62
C ILE A 119 -2.69 1.85 12.68
N LEU A 120 -1.80 1.31 13.52
CA LEU A 120 -0.40 1.76 13.62
C LEU A 120 0.35 1.57 12.29
N ASP A 121 0.28 0.39 11.67
CA ASP A 121 0.85 0.13 10.34
C ASP A 121 0.39 1.16 9.31
N ARG A 122 -0.91 1.41 9.22
CA ARG A 122 -1.47 2.35 8.25
C ARG A 122 -1.12 3.80 8.53
N ARG A 123 -1.05 4.19 9.83
CA ARG A 123 -0.62 5.53 10.22
C ARG A 123 0.87 5.71 9.96
N GLY A 124 1.70 4.71 10.29
CA GLY A 124 3.12 4.68 9.99
C GLY A 124 3.40 4.83 8.48
N THR A 125 2.68 4.08 7.65
CA THR A 125 2.75 4.24 6.20
C THR A 125 2.37 5.66 5.76
N SER A 126 1.37 6.29 6.40
CA SER A 126 0.97 7.67 6.06
C SER A 126 2.01 8.70 6.50
N PHE A 127 2.68 8.50 7.63
CA PHE A 127 3.81 9.32 8.08
C PHE A 127 4.98 9.26 7.09
N GLU A 128 5.33 8.05 6.61
CA GLU A 128 6.38 7.91 5.60
C GLU A 128 6.03 8.68 4.31
N ARG A 129 4.80 8.62 3.86
CA ARG A 129 4.34 9.32 2.64
C ARG A 129 4.45 10.83 2.71
N ILE A 130 4.45 11.42 3.89
CA ILE A 130 4.69 12.87 4.10
C ILE A 130 6.15 13.19 4.48
N GLY A 131 7.02 12.17 4.50
CA GLY A 131 8.45 12.32 4.82
C GLY A 131 8.76 12.34 6.32
N ASP A 132 7.82 12.03 7.17
CA ASP A 132 8.01 11.93 8.63
C ASP A 132 8.41 10.51 9.02
N TRP A 133 9.67 10.17 8.70
CA TRP A 133 10.19 8.82 8.95
C TRP A 133 10.25 8.47 10.44
N GLU A 134 10.59 9.42 11.31
CA GLU A 134 10.68 9.16 12.75
C GLU A 134 9.37 8.63 13.36
N ASN A 135 8.25 9.23 13.01
CA ASN A 135 6.94 8.77 13.47
C ASN A 135 6.47 7.51 12.72
N ALA A 136 6.84 7.35 11.45
CA ALA A 136 6.58 6.13 10.68
C ALA A 136 7.23 4.91 11.34
N GLU A 137 8.52 4.97 11.62
CA GLU A 137 9.29 3.91 12.24
C GLU A 137 8.73 3.53 13.62
N LYS A 138 8.43 4.53 14.47
CA LYS A 138 7.81 4.30 15.79
C LYS A 138 6.50 3.50 15.69
N ASP A 139 5.63 3.87 14.76
CA ASP A 139 4.35 3.19 14.58
C ASP A 139 4.51 1.77 14.04
N LEU A 140 5.42 1.57 13.08
CA LEU A 140 5.69 0.25 12.49
C LEU A 140 6.31 -0.71 13.53
N ILE A 141 7.31 -0.24 14.30
CA ILE A 141 7.90 -1.01 15.42
C ILE A 141 6.81 -1.37 16.42
N LYS A 142 5.99 -0.38 16.83
CA LYS A 142 4.92 -0.61 17.79
C LYS A 142 3.88 -1.61 17.28
N SER A 143 3.57 -1.58 16.00
CA SER A 143 2.70 -2.59 15.36
C SER A 143 3.28 -3.99 15.48
N LEU A 144 4.59 -4.15 15.22
CA LEU A 144 5.29 -5.45 15.31
C LEU A 144 5.49 -5.93 16.76
N GLU A 145 5.64 -5.03 17.73
CA GLU A 145 5.65 -5.40 19.16
C GLU A 145 4.33 -6.06 19.60
N ILE A 146 3.20 -5.58 19.08
CA ILE A 146 1.87 -6.10 19.43
C ILE A 146 1.55 -7.36 18.61
N LEU A 147 1.87 -7.36 17.32
CA LEU A 147 1.64 -8.48 16.41
C LEU A 147 2.91 -8.74 15.58
N PRO A 148 3.80 -9.66 16.04
CA PRO A 148 5.13 -9.85 15.45
C PRO A 148 5.16 -10.49 14.04
N ASP A 149 4.10 -11.18 13.63
CA ASP A 149 4.07 -12.00 12.43
C ASP A 149 3.28 -11.33 11.29
N GLN A 150 3.59 -10.06 11.05
CA GLN A 150 3.02 -9.28 9.94
C GLN A 150 4.03 -9.16 8.81
N ALA A 151 4.01 -10.11 7.85
CA ALA A 151 4.98 -10.16 6.77
C ALA A 151 5.14 -8.83 6.01
N HIS A 152 4.02 -8.12 5.72
CA HIS A 152 4.07 -6.85 5.02
C HIS A 152 4.69 -5.71 5.84
N VAL A 153 4.47 -5.66 7.17
CA VAL A 153 5.07 -4.65 8.05
C VAL A 153 6.55 -4.91 8.23
N LEU A 154 6.93 -6.19 8.44
CA LEU A 154 8.33 -6.61 8.48
C LEU A 154 9.06 -6.20 7.20
N ASN A 155 8.49 -6.51 6.04
CA ASN A 155 9.06 -6.13 4.75
C ASN A 155 9.20 -4.62 4.61
N TYR A 156 8.16 -3.88 4.93
CA TYR A 156 8.13 -2.43 4.74
C TYR A 156 9.17 -1.71 5.62
N LEU A 157 9.22 -2.05 6.91
CA LEU A 157 10.18 -1.46 7.84
C LEU A 157 11.63 -1.82 7.45
N ALA A 158 11.87 -3.11 7.20
CA ALA A 158 13.18 -3.62 6.84
C ALA A 158 13.70 -3.00 5.52
N TYR A 159 12.86 -2.97 4.48
CA TYR A 159 13.22 -2.33 3.21
C TYR A 159 13.58 -0.86 3.41
N SER A 160 12.78 -0.13 4.20
CA SER A 160 13.03 1.29 4.46
C SER A 160 14.35 1.53 5.21
N TRP A 161 14.71 0.67 6.15
CA TRP A 161 16.01 0.72 6.82
C TRP A 161 17.17 0.45 5.84
N ILE A 162 17.04 -0.59 5.05
CA ILE A 162 18.07 -1.02 4.10
C ILE A 162 18.29 0.04 3.02
N ASP A 163 17.22 0.62 2.47
CA ASP A 163 17.32 1.67 1.45
C ASP A 163 18.01 2.95 1.99
N GLN A 164 17.87 3.22 3.29
CA GLN A 164 18.56 4.31 3.98
C GLN A 164 19.97 3.93 4.47
N GLY A 165 20.38 2.68 4.33
CA GLY A 165 21.66 2.17 4.81
C GLY A 165 21.77 2.06 6.34
N ILE A 166 20.65 1.98 7.05
CA ILE A 166 20.57 1.80 8.51
C ILE A 166 20.05 0.42 8.85
N ASN A 167 20.47 -0.14 10.01
CA ASN A 167 19.99 -1.43 10.53
C ASN A 167 19.95 -2.58 9.49
N VAL A 168 20.90 -2.59 8.54
CA VAL A 168 20.87 -3.49 7.36
C VAL A 168 20.84 -4.96 7.76
N ASP A 169 21.62 -5.37 8.79
CA ASP A 169 21.64 -6.76 9.25
C ASP A 169 20.34 -7.18 9.91
N GLU A 170 19.77 -6.31 10.76
CA GLU A 170 18.46 -6.54 11.38
C GLU A 170 17.35 -6.59 10.32
N GLY A 171 17.38 -5.65 9.39
CA GLY A 171 16.45 -5.63 8.26
C GLY A 171 16.50 -6.91 7.44
N LEU A 172 17.69 -7.44 7.16
CA LEU A 172 17.83 -8.71 6.45
C LEU A 172 17.18 -9.88 7.21
N GLU A 173 17.34 -9.97 8.54
CA GLU A 173 16.69 -11.02 9.34
C GLU A 173 15.16 -10.84 9.36
N MET A 174 14.65 -9.60 9.41
CA MET A 174 13.23 -9.32 9.29
C MET A 174 12.67 -9.73 7.93
N LEU A 175 13.40 -9.50 6.83
CA LEU A 175 13.01 -9.94 5.49
C LEU A 175 12.98 -11.46 5.35
N LYS A 176 13.95 -12.16 5.91
CA LYS A 176 13.96 -13.63 5.96
C LYS A 176 12.75 -14.18 6.73
N LYS A 177 12.34 -13.50 7.82
CA LYS A 177 11.13 -13.84 8.55
C LYS A 177 9.89 -13.57 7.70
N ALA A 178 9.84 -12.43 7.01
CA ALA A 178 8.72 -12.06 6.14
C ALA A 178 8.53 -13.07 4.99
N ASP A 179 9.62 -13.52 4.36
CA ASP A 179 9.60 -14.52 3.28
C ASP A 179 9.07 -15.88 3.76
N LYS A 180 9.43 -16.30 4.99
CA LYS A 180 8.88 -17.53 5.61
C LYS A 180 7.39 -17.43 5.93
N LEU A 181 6.91 -16.23 6.28
CA LEU A 181 5.50 -15.99 6.58
C LEU A 181 4.65 -15.89 5.31
N ARG A 182 5.25 -15.49 4.20
CA ARG A 182 4.57 -15.26 2.93
C ARG A 182 5.45 -15.66 1.75
N GLU A 183 5.53 -16.95 1.55
CA GLU A 183 6.34 -17.55 0.48
C GLU A 183 5.89 -17.08 -0.91
N ASN A 184 6.86 -16.90 -1.79
CA ASN A 184 6.67 -16.47 -3.18
C ASN A 184 5.99 -15.10 -3.34
N ASP A 185 6.12 -14.20 -2.37
CA ASP A 185 5.76 -12.79 -2.55
C ASP A 185 6.91 -12.06 -3.26
N GLY A 186 6.67 -11.65 -4.51
CA GLY A 186 7.70 -11.00 -5.34
C GLY A 186 8.27 -9.73 -4.73
N TYR A 187 7.48 -8.96 -3.96
CA TYR A 187 7.95 -7.75 -3.28
C TYR A 187 8.87 -8.06 -2.10
N ILE A 188 8.61 -9.13 -1.33
CA ILE A 188 9.47 -9.54 -0.23
C ILE A 188 10.78 -10.10 -0.78
N ILE A 189 10.71 -10.88 -1.85
CA ILE A 189 11.88 -11.46 -2.52
C ILE A 189 12.75 -10.36 -3.14
N ASP A 190 12.15 -9.32 -3.72
CA ASP A 190 12.87 -8.13 -4.20
C ASP A 190 13.60 -7.43 -3.06
N SER A 191 12.92 -7.19 -1.94
CA SER A 191 13.54 -6.56 -0.77
C SER A 191 14.72 -7.38 -0.21
N LEU A 192 14.63 -8.73 -0.22
CA LEU A 192 15.75 -9.61 0.13
C LEU A 192 16.91 -9.44 -0.84
N GLY A 193 16.64 -9.43 -2.14
CA GLY A 193 17.66 -9.20 -3.16
C GLY A 193 18.33 -7.85 -3.00
N TRP A 194 17.54 -6.80 -2.73
CA TRP A 194 18.05 -5.45 -2.48
C TRP A 194 18.91 -5.38 -1.22
N ALA A 195 18.53 -6.09 -0.14
CA ALA A 195 19.34 -6.21 1.07
C ALA A 195 20.73 -6.80 0.77
N TYR A 196 20.81 -7.88 -0.01
CA TYR A 196 22.07 -8.45 -0.44
C TYR A 196 22.86 -7.50 -1.36
N TYR A 197 22.20 -6.74 -2.23
CA TYR A 197 22.83 -5.71 -3.06
C TYR A 197 23.49 -4.64 -2.19
N VAL A 198 22.81 -4.09 -1.20
CA VAL A 198 23.33 -3.08 -0.27
C VAL A 198 24.51 -3.62 0.53
N LYS A 199 24.51 -4.92 0.86
CA LYS A 199 25.64 -5.62 1.49
C LYS A 199 26.77 -5.99 0.51
N GLU A 200 26.72 -5.53 -0.73
CA GLU A 200 27.64 -5.84 -1.80
C GLU A 200 27.78 -7.35 -2.14
N ASN A 201 26.85 -8.18 -1.66
CA ASN A 201 26.77 -9.60 -2.03
C ASN A 201 25.93 -9.76 -3.31
N TYR A 202 26.50 -9.32 -4.43
CA TYR A 202 25.78 -9.25 -5.70
C TYR A 202 25.39 -10.62 -6.26
N SER A 203 26.11 -11.69 -5.92
CA SER A 203 25.78 -13.04 -6.37
C SER A 203 24.47 -13.55 -5.75
N GLU A 204 24.30 -13.33 -4.44
CA GLU A 204 23.05 -13.67 -3.75
C GLU A 204 21.92 -12.72 -4.19
N ALA A 205 22.24 -11.42 -4.34
CA ALA A 205 21.26 -10.44 -4.84
C ALA A 205 20.69 -10.87 -6.22
N GLU A 206 21.54 -11.36 -7.12
CA GLU A 206 21.11 -11.84 -8.45
C GLU A 206 20.07 -12.95 -8.34
N LEU A 207 20.28 -13.94 -7.47
CA LEU A 207 19.37 -15.08 -7.31
C LEU A 207 17.97 -14.64 -6.85
N PHE A 208 17.91 -13.77 -5.84
CA PHE A 208 16.62 -13.27 -5.33
C PHE A 208 15.95 -12.32 -6.33
N LEU A 209 16.68 -11.39 -6.93
CA LEU A 209 16.10 -10.40 -7.86
C LEU A 209 15.66 -11.03 -9.17
N GLN A 210 16.37 -12.04 -9.66
CA GLN A 210 15.90 -12.81 -10.81
C GLN A 210 14.54 -13.46 -10.50
N LYS A 211 14.41 -14.12 -9.34
CA LYS A 211 13.14 -14.71 -8.92
C LYS A 211 12.04 -13.66 -8.75
N ALA A 212 12.36 -12.48 -8.20
CA ALA A 212 11.40 -11.39 -8.07
C ALA A 212 10.89 -10.90 -9.43
N VAL A 213 11.78 -10.75 -10.42
CA VAL A 213 11.41 -10.39 -11.80
C VAL A 213 10.55 -11.48 -12.46
N GLU A 214 10.82 -12.77 -12.22
CA GLU A 214 9.99 -13.86 -12.72
C GLU A 214 8.56 -13.81 -12.17
N LEU A 215 8.40 -13.40 -10.89
CA LEU A 215 7.09 -13.26 -10.25
C LEU A 215 6.37 -11.97 -10.65
N LEU A 216 7.10 -10.87 -10.84
CA LEU A 216 6.56 -9.53 -11.12
C LEU A 216 7.28 -8.88 -12.32
N PRO A 217 7.16 -9.46 -13.53
CA PRO A 217 7.97 -9.04 -14.68
C PRO A 217 7.69 -7.64 -15.19
N LEU A 218 6.54 -7.06 -14.85
CA LEU A 218 6.14 -5.72 -15.29
C LEU A 218 6.39 -4.63 -14.22
N ASP A 219 6.94 -4.98 -13.05
CA ASP A 219 7.26 -3.99 -12.03
C ASP A 219 8.57 -3.24 -12.39
N PRO A 220 8.53 -1.91 -12.58
CA PRO A 220 9.71 -1.16 -13.01
C PRO A 220 10.82 -1.10 -11.96
N ILE A 221 10.47 -1.11 -10.66
CA ILE A 221 11.46 -1.01 -9.56
C ILE A 221 12.21 -2.33 -9.42
N ILE A 222 11.49 -3.44 -9.42
CA ILE A 222 12.08 -4.79 -9.32
C ILE A 222 13.05 -5.03 -10.49
N ASN A 223 12.63 -4.65 -11.70
CA ASN A 223 13.52 -4.75 -12.87
C ASN A 223 14.74 -3.83 -12.76
N ASP A 224 14.61 -2.64 -12.15
CA ASP A 224 15.75 -1.73 -11.93
C ASP A 224 16.74 -2.29 -10.91
N HIS A 225 16.27 -2.84 -9.78
CA HIS A 225 17.11 -3.53 -8.79
C HIS A 225 17.89 -4.67 -9.42
N TYR A 226 17.23 -5.49 -10.25
CA TYR A 226 17.90 -6.58 -10.95
C TYR A 226 18.93 -6.09 -11.98
N ALA A 227 18.59 -5.07 -12.76
CA ALA A 227 19.52 -4.47 -13.72
C ALA A 227 20.74 -3.86 -13.03
N ASP A 228 20.55 -3.18 -11.90
CA ASP A 228 21.62 -2.62 -11.08
C ASP A 228 22.57 -3.73 -10.57
N THR A 229 22.00 -4.83 -10.11
CA THR A 229 22.79 -5.99 -9.66
C THR A 229 23.59 -6.63 -10.79
N LEU A 230 22.98 -6.80 -11.96
CA LEU A 230 23.70 -7.29 -13.15
C LEU A 230 24.85 -6.37 -13.55
N TRP A 231 24.67 -5.06 -13.43
CA TRP A 231 25.74 -4.09 -13.69
C TRP A 231 26.92 -4.28 -12.73
N MET A 232 26.64 -4.44 -11.43
CA MET A 232 27.68 -4.67 -10.41
C MET A 232 28.42 -6.01 -10.61
N LEU A 233 27.77 -6.99 -11.25
CA LEU A 233 28.38 -8.27 -11.65
C LEU A 233 29.12 -8.19 -13.01
N ASN A 234 29.33 -7.00 -13.59
CA ASN A 234 29.92 -6.79 -14.91
C ASN A 234 29.11 -7.40 -16.09
N LYS A 235 27.83 -7.76 -15.85
CA LYS A 235 26.88 -8.21 -16.89
C LYS A 235 26.22 -7.02 -17.58
N ASN A 236 27.03 -6.10 -18.10
CA ASN A 236 26.61 -4.76 -18.53
C ASN A 236 25.65 -4.77 -19.73
N ILE A 237 25.72 -5.78 -20.60
CA ILE A 237 24.81 -5.92 -21.74
C ILE A 237 23.39 -6.24 -21.24
N GLN A 238 23.28 -7.20 -20.34
CA GLN A 238 21.98 -7.58 -19.74
C GLN A 238 21.37 -6.42 -18.95
N ALA A 239 22.18 -5.74 -18.11
CA ALA A 239 21.74 -4.56 -17.36
C ALA A 239 21.17 -3.47 -18.29
N ARG A 240 21.89 -3.12 -19.36
CA ARG A 240 21.43 -2.12 -20.34
C ARG A 240 20.15 -2.57 -21.08
N TYR A 241 20.01 -3.87 -21.34
CA TYR A 241 18.80 -4.40 -21.96
C TYR A 241 17.58 -4.19 -21.03
N LEU A 242 17.71 -4.53 -19.74
CA LEU A 242 16.64 -4.34 -18.75
C LEU A 242 16.32 -2.85 -18.54
N TRP A 243 17.30 -1.97 -18.40
CA TRP A 243 17.05 -0.52 -18.31
C TRP A 243 16.28 0.02 -19.51
N LYS A 244 16.60 -0.45 -20.75
CA LYS A 244 15.82 -0.09 -21.93
C LYS A 244 14.40 -0.69 -21.91
N TYR A 245 14.23 -1.87 -21.35
CA TYR A 245 12.92 -2.50 -21.16
C TYR A 245 12.05 -1.70 -20.22
N ILE A 246 12.58 -1.29 -19.06
CA ILE A 246 11.85 -0.50 -18.05
C ILE A 246 11.30 0.81 -18.64
N LEU A 247 12.06 1.47 -19.51
CA LEU A 247 11.59 2.71 -20.17
C LEU A 247 10.33 2.53 -21.03
N LYS A 248 9.99 1.29 -21.40
CA LYS A 248 8.81 0.95 -22.20
C LYS A 248 7.62 0.51 -21.36
N LEU A 249 7.82 0.27 -20.06
CA LEU A 249 6.73 -0.14 -19.16
C LEU A 249 5.83 1.06 -18.85
N ASP A 250 4.51 0.86 -18.94
CA ASP A 250 3.50 1.93 -18.76
C ASP A 250 3.56 2.55 -17.36
N ASP A 251 3.80 1.74 -16.33
CA ASP A 251 3.82 2.17 -14.94
C ASP A 251 5.13 2.86 -14.51
N THR A 252 6.10 3.02 -15.42
CA THR A 252 7.38 3.67 -15.10
C THR A 252 7.20 5.17 -14.90
N LYS A 253 7.35 5.61 -13.64
CA LYS A 253 7.26 7.02 -13.26
C LYS A 253 8.40 7.85 -13.87
N GLN A 254 8.15 9.13 -14.18
CA GLN A 254 9.11 10.01 -14.83
C GLN A 254 10.45 10.09 -14.09
N LYS A 255 10.44 10.21 -12.75
CA LYS A 255 11.68 10.21 -11.93
C LYS A 255 12.57 8.98 -12.19
N LEU A 256 11.96 7.79 -12.30
CA LEU A 256 12.71 6.57 -12.60
C LEU A 256 13.23 6.57 -14.04
N LYS A 257 12.43 7.03 -15.01
CA LYS A 257 12.88 7.19 -16.41
C LYS A 257 14.11 8.07 -16.52
N ASP A 258 14.13 9.19 -15.78
CA ASP A 258 15.27 10.10 -15.75
C ASP A 258 16.53 9.45 -15.14
N THR A 259 16.34 8.67 -14.04
CA THR A 259 17.42 7.91 -13.41
C THR A 259 18.00 6.85 -14.36
N ILE A 260 17.14 6.05 -14.99
CA ILE A 260 17.55 5.00 -15.93
C ILE A 260 18.25 5.59 -17.16
N SER A 261 17.77 6.73 -17.66
CA SER A 261 18.43 7.42 -18.78
C SER A 261 19.88 7.79 -18.45
N LYS A 262 20.16 8.23 -17.21
CA LYS A 262 21.52 8.48 -16.73
C LYS A 262 22.33 7.19 -16.61
N LYS A 263 21.75 6.12 -16.06
CA LYS A 263 22.41 4.80 -15.96
C LYS A 263 22.77 4.23 -17.34
N LEU A 264 21.94 4.45 -18.35
CA LEU A 264 22.23 4.02 -19.73
C LEU A 264 23.42 4.76 -20.36
N ILE A 265 23.71 6.00 -19.97
CA ILE A 265 24.82 6.79 -20.49
C ILE A 265 26.10 6.50 -19.70
N PHE A 266 26.01 6.61 -18.37
CA PHE A 266 27.17 6.63 -17.48
C PHE A 266 27.41 5.31 -16.73
N GLY A 267 26.46 4.38 -16.76
CA GLY A 267 26.43 3.23 -15.85
C GLY A 267 26.08 3.65 -14.42
N ILE A 268 26.29 2.72 -13.48
CA ILE A 268 26.20 3.03 -12.05
C ILE A 268 27.59 3.48 -11.61
N THR A 269 27.71 4.75 -11.23
CA THR A 269 28.89 5.24 -10.52
C THR A 269 28.72 4.95 -9.05
N LYS A 270 29.64 4.17 -8.43
CA LYS A 270 29.69 4.09 -6.96
C LYS A 270 29.73 5.53 -6.44
N LYS A 271 28.80 5.89 -5.54
CA LYS A 271 28.99 7.10 -4.75
C LYS A 271 30.31 6.91 -3.98
N LEU A 272 31.30 7.74 -4.31
CA LEU A 272 32.49 7.90 -3.51
C LEU A 272 32.12 8.42 -2.13
#